data_7d4c0ea7f09bf1ef2e1388523ad1b9e4
#
_entry.id   7d4c0ea7f09bf1ef2e1388523ad1b9e4
#
_cell.length_a   1.000
_cell.length_b   1.000
_cell.length_c   1.000
_cell.angle_alpha   90.00
_cell.angle_beta   90.00
_cell.angle_gamma   90.00
#
_symmetry.space_group_name_H-M   'P 1'
#
loop_
_entity.id
_entity.type
_entity.pdbx_description
1 polymer ?
#
loop_
_entity_poly.entity_id
_entity_poly.type
_entity_poly.pdbx_seq_one_letter_code
_entity_poly.pdbx_strand_id
1 'polypeptide(L)'
;MEELYQKWENSVCICFALDNNYVPYLSVAIKSIVDNSNANNFYEIYILESDISNNNKSKILSLAKENIYIKFININSYISHYDKNIFQISSHITIDAYFRFFIPRIFKNFEKILYLDPDILVLNDIAQLYNKSSDKMIYAVKDIYIIKALFTKNSEAILGYLNNKLKLE
;
A
#
# COMPACT_ATOMS: atom_id res chain seq x y z
N MET A 1 1.03 8.02 -20.02
CA MET A 1 0.58 7.22 -18.87
C MET A 1 -0.94 7.22 -18.89
N GLU A 2 -1.56 6.04 -18.75
CA GLU A 2 -3.02 5.91 -18.66
C GLU A 2 -3.50 6.59 -17.36
N GLU A 3 -4.51 7.44 -17.44
CA GLU A 3 -5.14 8.01 -16.26
C GLU A 3 -6.04 6.97 -15.61
N LEU A 4 -5.91 6.84 -14.30
CA LEU A 4 -6.72 5.93 -13.52
C LEU A 4 -7.92 6.65 -12.92
N TYR A 5 -9.06 5.97 -12.96
CA TYR A 5 -10.32 6.38 -12.35
C TYR A 5 -10.91 5.20 -11.59
N GLN A 6 -11.72 5.50 -10.58
CA GLN A 6 -12.51 4.49 -9.88
C GLN A 6 -13.45 3.78 -10.86
N LYS A 7 -13.60 2.46 -10.70
CA LYS A 7 -14.53 1.66 -11.48
C LYS A 7 -15.98 1.84 -11.04
N TRP A 8 -16.17 2.01 -9.72
CA TRP A 8 -17.47 2.22 -9.11
C TRP A 8 -17.48 3.48 -8.24
N GLU A 9 -18.57 4.19 -8.27
CA GLU A 9 -18.81 5.32 -7.38
C GLU A 9 -18.86 4.82 -5.93
N ASN A 10 -18.22 5.57 -5.01
CA ASN A 10 -18.14 5.26 -3.57
C ASN A 10 -17.48 3.89 -3.23
N SER A 11 -16.64 3.36 -4.09
CA SER A 11 -15.91 2.12 -3.82
C SER A 11 -14.83 2.31 -2.75
N VAL A 12 -14.51 1.22 -2.04
CA VAL A 12 -13.38 1.13 -1.11
C VAL A 12 -12.11 0.87 -1.90
N CYS A 13 -11.29 1.89 -2.10
CA CYS A 13 -10.07 1.81 -2.89
C CYS A 13 -8.87 1.45 -2.04
N ILE A 14 -8.24 0.32 -2.33
CA ILE A 14 -7.11 -0.26 -1.59
C ILE A 14 -5.92 -0.37 -2.52
N CYS A 15 -4.73 -0.05 -2.03
CA CYS A 15 -3.47 -0.16 -2.77
C CYS A 15 -2.46 -1.01 -2.00
N PHE A 16 -1.82 -1.92 -2.71
CA PHE A 16 -0.65 -2.69 -2.28
C PHE A 16 0.54 -2.37 -3.17
N ALA A 17 1.76 -2.58 -2.66
CA ALA A 17 2.99 -2.43 -3.42
C ALA A 17 3.93 -3.57 -3.05
N LEU A 18 4.40 -4.36 -4.04
CA LEU A 18 5.21 -5.55 -3.80
C LEU A 18 5.91 -6.05 -5.06
N ASP A 19 6.93 -6.91 -4.85
CA ASP A 19 7.58 -7.73 -5.86
C ASP A 19 6.90 -9.12 -6.01
N ASN A 20 7.41 -9.91 -6.95
CA ASN A 20 6.88 -11.25 -7.20
C ASN A 20 7.05 -12.22 -6.00
N ASN A 21 8.03 -12.00 -5.11
CA ASN A 21 8.29 -12.88 -3.96
C ASN A 21 7.23 -12.72 -2.86
N TYR A 22 6.62 -11.54 -2.77
CA TYR A 22 5.59 -11.24 -1.78
C TYR A 22 4.17 -11.66 -2.21
N VAL A 23 3.99 -12.22 -3.42
CA VAL A 23 2.67 -12.68 -3.91
C VAL A 23 1.99 -13.69 -2.98
N PRO A 24 2.69 -14.65 -2.33
CA PRO A 24 2.03 -15.55 -1.37
C PRO A 24 1.38 -14.79 -0.19
N TYR A 25 2.08 -13.79 0.36
CA TYR A 25 1.55 -12.95 1.45
C TYR A 25 0.37 -12.10 0.98
N LEU A 26 0.51 -11.44 -0.18
CA LEU A 26 -0.58 -10.70 -0.81
C LEU A 26 -1.82 -11.57 -1.01
N SER A 27 -1.65 -12.83 -1.42
CA SER A 27 -2.77 -13.76 -1.62
C SER A 27 -3.57 -13.96 -0.34
N VAL A 28 -2.89 -14.07 0.81
CA VAL A 28 -3.53 -14.18 2.13
C VAL A 28 -4.23 -12.87 2.51
N ALA A 29 -3.56 -11.74 2.31
CA ALA A 29 -4.15 -10.42 2.59
C ALA A 29 -5.43 -10.20 1.75
N ILE A 30 -5.37 -10.42 0.43
CA ILE A 30 -6.55 -10.28 -0.45
C ILE A 30 -7.64 -11.27 -0.06
N LYS A 31 -7.30 -12.54 0.19
CA LYS A 31 -8.29 -13.54 0.62
C LYS A 31 -8.99 -13.12 1.91
N SER A 32 -8.26 -12.57 2.86
CA SER A 32 -8.85 -12.07 4.11
C SER A 32 -9.78 -10.87 3.89
N ILE A 33 -9.46 -9.98 2.96
CA ILE A 33 -10.37 -8.89 2.55
C ILE A 33 -11.64 -9.48 1.93
N VAL A 34 -11.49 -10.43 0.98
CA VAL A 34 -12.60 -11.09 0.28
C VAL A 34 -13.54 -11.80 1.26
N ASP A 35 -12.99 -12.48 2.27
CA ASP A 35 -13.78 -13.24 3.25
C ASP A 35 -14.52 -12.34 4.24
N ASN A 36 -13.98 -11.16 4.54
CA ASN A 36 -14.57 -10.20 5.45
C ASN A 36 -15.28 -9.03 4.75
N SER A 37 -15.36 -9.04 3.42
CA SER A 37 -16.05 -8.00 2.65
C SER A 37 -17.57 -8.07 2.82
N ASN A 38 -18.21 -6.90 2.93
CA ASN A 38 -19.67 -6.78 2.91
C ASN A 38 -20.19 -6.80 1.47
N ALA A 39 -21.19 -7.61 1.19
CA ALA A 39 -21.78 -7.72 -0.15
C ALA A 39 -22.41 -6.41 -0.68
N ASN A 40 -22.75 -5.47 0.21
CA ASN A 40 -23.32 -4.18 -0.17
C ASN A 40 -22.26 -3.12 -0.53
N ASN A 41 -20.97 -3.41 -0.34
CA ASN A 41 -19.87 -2.52 -0.67
C ASN A 41 -19.13 -3.02 -1.91
N PHE A 42 -18.56 -2.08 -2.68
CA PHE A 42 -17.64 -2.38 -3.76
C PHE A 42 -16.20 -2.11 -3.33
N TYR A 43 -15.28 -2.99 -3.72
CA TYR A 43 -13.87 -2.90 -3.37
C TYR A 43 -13.01 -2.90 -4.62
N GLU A 44 -12.09 -1.94 -4.70
CA GLU A 44 -11.12 -1.86 -5.79
C GLU A 44 -9.72 -2.02 -5.23
N ILE A 45 -9.07 -3.11 -5.60
CA ILE A 45 -7.73 -3.47 -5.14
C ILE A 45 -6.74 -3.20 -6.26
N TYR A 46 -5.84 -2.26 -6.03
CA TYR A 46 -4.78 -1.87 -6.95
C TYR A 46 -3.45 -2.41 -6.44
N ILE A 47 -2.67 -3.03 -7.31
CA ILE A 47 -1.39 -3.66 -6.98
C ILE A 47 -0.31 -2.98 -7.81
N LEU A 48 0.54 -2.17 -7.14
CA LEU A 48 1.72 -1.57 -7.76
C LEU A 48 2.82 -2.63 -7.82
N GLU A 49 3.31 -2.93 -9.02
CA GLU A 49 4.25 -4.02 -9.25
C GLU A 49 5.25 -3.68 -10.35
N SER A 50 6.37 -4.37 -10.37
CA SER A 50 7.40 -4.23 -11.39
C SER A 50 7.71 -5.52 -12.16
N ASP A 51 7.45 -6.69 -11.55
CA ASP A 51 7.95 -7.98 -12.02
C ASP A 51 7.04 -9.18 -11.74
N ILE A 52 5.80 -8.97 -11.29
CA ILE A 52 4.88 -10.08 -10.98
C ILE A 52 4.58 -10.88 -12.25
N SER A 53 4.83 -12.18 -12.19
CA SER A 53 4.61 -13.10 -13.30
C SER A 53 3.13 -13.22 -13.68
N ASN A 54 2.83 -13.48 -14.96
CA ASN A 54 1.46 -13.66 -15.43
C ASN A 54 0.72 -14.79 -14.71
N ASN A 55 1.43 -15.88 -14.36
CA ASN A 55 0.85 -16.97 -13.58
C ASN A 55 0.39 -16.50 -12.20
N ASN A 56 1.22 -15.73 -11.50
CA ASN A 56 0.87 -15.16 -10.21
C ASN A 56 -0.25 -14.12 -10.31
N LYS A 57 -0.23 -13.27 -11.34
CA LYS A 57 -1.34 -12.34 -11.62
C LYS A 57 -2.67 -13.10 -11.81
N SER A 58 -2.67 -14.18 -12.58
CA SER A 58 -3.88 -14.99 -12.80
C SER A 58 -4.41 -15.62 -11.50
N LYS A 59 -3.52 -16.10 -10.61
CA LYS A 59 -3.91 -16.64 -9.30
C LYS A 59 -4.56 -15.56 -8.41
N ILE A 60 -3.98 -14.36 -8.37
CA ILE A 60 -4.55 -13.24 -7.61
C ILE A 60 -5.91 -12.82 -8.19
N LEU A 61 -6.03 -12.70 -9.52
CA LEU A 61 -7.28 -12.34 -10.17
C LEU A 61 -8.39 -13.35 -9.91
N SER A 62 -8.07 -14.65 -9.73
CA SER A 62 -9.06 -15.68 -9.39
C SER A 62 -9.67 -15.54 -7.99
N LEU A 63 -9.12 -14.68 -7.12
CA LEU A 63 -9.70 -14.36 -5.81
C LEU A 63 -10.84 -13.32 -5.89
N ALA A 64 -10.98 -12.63 -7.03
CA ALA A 64 -12.00 -11.60 -7.21
C ALA A 64 -13.41 -12.19 -7.11
N LYS A 65 -14.35 -11.36 -6.64
CA LYS A 65 -15.80 -11.61 -6.61
C LYS A 65 -16.52 -10.50 -7.39
N GLU A 66 -17.83 -10.62 -7.57
CA GLU A 66 -18.65 -9.62 -8.30
C GLU A 66 -18.48 -8.20 -7.78
N ASN A 67 -18.33 -8.05 -6.46
CA ASN A 67 -18.14 -6.76 -5.79
C ASN A 67 -16.66 -6.40 -5.51
N ILE A 68 -15.70 -7.20 -6.01
CA ILE A 68 -14.26 -6.99 -5.81
C ILE A 68 -13.53 -6.96 -7.14
N TYR A 69 -12.96 -5.80 -7.46
CA TYR A 69 -12.13 -5.59 -8.65
C TYR A 69 -10.65 -5.57 -8.26
N ILE A 70 -9.82 -6.25 -9.04
CA ILE A 70 -8.36 -6.28 -8.83
C ILE A 70 -7.68 -5.79 -10.10
N LYS A 71 -6.79 -4.81 -9.99
CA LYS A 71 -6.00 -4.26 -11.09
C LYS A 71 -4.52 -4.21 -10.74
N PHE A 72 -3.67 -4.74 -11.62
CA PHE A 72 -2.22 -4.56 -11.54
C PHE A 72 -1.81 -3.29 -12.28
N ILE A 73 -0.89 -2.53 -11.67
CA ILE A 73 -0.32 -1.31 -12.22
C ILE A 73 1.20 -1.50 -12.27
N ASN A 74 1.75 -1.58 -13.47
CA ASN A 74 3.19 -1.66 -13.63
C ASN A 74 3.82 -0.30 -13.36
N ILE A 75 4.67 -0.25 -12.32
CA ILE A 75 5.27 0.99 -11.82
C ILE A 75 6.49 1.44 -12.65
N ASN A 76 7.03 0.58 -13.52
CA ASN A 76 8.27 0.87 -14.25
C ASN A 76 8.19 2.17 -15.07
N SER A 77 7.02 2.50 -15.64
CA SER A 77 6.81 3.75 -16.36
C SER A 77 6.89 5.00 -15.48
N TYR A 78 6.69 4.85 -14.19
CA TYR A 78 6.77 5.95 -13.20
C TYR A 78 8.19 6.12 -12.66
N ILE A 79 8.89 5.01 -12.39
CA ILE A 79 10.23 5.03 -11.80
C ILE A 79 11.33 5.26 -12.82
N SER A 80 11.11 4.95 -14.10
CA SER A 80 12.12 5.08 -15.17
C SER A 80 12.65 6.49 -15.38
N HIS A 81 11.93 7.50 -14.90
CA HIS A 81 12.32 8.91 -14.99
C HIS A 81 13.21 9.38 -13.82
N TYR A 82 13.44 8.51 -12.84
CA TYR A 82 14.25 8.83 -11.67
C TYR A 82 15.61 8.13 -11.74
N ASP A 83 16.65 8.80 -11.23
CA ASP A 83 17.94 8.16 -11.02
C ASP A 83 17.78 7.04 -9.99
N LYS A 84 18.18 5.82 -10.37
CA LYS A 84 18.10 4.65 -9.48
C LYS A 84 18.90 4.83 -8.19
N ASN A 85 19.90 5.68 -8.18
CA ASN A 85 20.72 5.98 -7.01
C ASN A 85 19.97 6.72 -5.90
N ILE A 86 18.81 7.32 -6.19
CA ILE A 86 17.97 7.91 -5.13
C ILE A 86 17.28 6.86 -4.28
N PHE A 87 17.11 5.64 -4.79
CA PHE A 87 16.52 4.53 -4.05
C PHE A 87 17.63 3.83 -3.24
N GLN A 88 17.69 4.13 -1.96
CA GLN A 88 18.66 3.46 -1.07
C GLN A 88 18.16 2.05 -0.75
N ILE A 89 18.61 1.08 -1.55
CA ILE A 89 18.28 -0.33 -1.40
C ILE A 89 19.23 -0.93 -0.36
N SER A 90 18.70 -1.68 0.60
CA SER A 90 19.45 -2.42 1.61
C SER A 90 18.94 -3.87 1.69
N SER A 91 19.54 -4.69 2.55
CA SER A 91 19.08 -6.07 2.77
C SER A 91 17.61 -6.18 3.22
N HIS A 92 17.03 -5.09 3.75
CA HIS A 92 15.67 -5.05 4.29
C HIS A 92 14.75 -4.08 3.57
N ILE A 93 15.26 -3.27 2.62
CA ILE A 93 14.48 -2.29 1.86
C ILE A 93 14.71 -2.56 0.38
N THR A 94 13.70 -3.13 -0.26
CA THR A 94 13.67 -3.33 -1.71
C THR A 94 13.13 -2.08 -2.41
N ILE A 95 13.29 -2.00 -3.72
CA ILE A 95 12.75 -0.88 -4.50
C ILE A 95 11.22 -0.77 -4.38
N ASP A 96 10.54 -1.88 -4.14
CA ASP A 96 9.08 -1.95 -4.04
C ASP A 96 8.55 -1.18 -2.83
N ALA A 97 9.36 -1.07 -1.76
CA ALA A 97 9.04 -0.24 -0.61
C ALA A 97 8.88 1.26 -0.98
N TYR A 98 9.52 1.70 -2.06
CA TYR A 98 9.40 3.07 -2.55
C TYR A 98 8.18 3.29 -3.45
N PHE A 99 7.51 2.25 -3.93
CA PHE A 99 6.34 2.39 -4.81
C PHE A 99 5.20 3.17 -4.14
N ARG A 100 5.09 3.07 -2.82
CA ARG A 100 4.11 3.84 -2.03
C ARG A 100 4.22 5.36 -2.19
N PHE A 101 5.41 5.88 -2.50
CA PHE A 101 5.59 7.32 -2.71
C PHE A 101 5.01 7.82 -4.04
N PHE A 102 4.69 6.92 -4.96
CA PHE A 102 4.04 7.26 -6.22
C PHE A 102 2.51 7.27 -6.14
N ILE A 103 1.93 6.80 -5.03
CA ILE A 103 0.46 6.74 -4.83
C ILE A 103 -0.21 8.08 -5.13
N PRO A 104 0.23 9.24 -4.60
CA PRO A 104 -0.46 10.50 -4.87
C PRO A 104 -0.46 10.89 -6.36
N ARG A 105 0.57 10.48 -7.11
CA ARG A 105 0.68 10.75 -8.54
C ARG A 105 -0.17 9.78 -9.36
N ILE A 106 -0.19 8.50 -8.98
CA ILE A 106 -0.91 7.45 -9.69
C ILE A 106 -2.42 7.63 -9.51
N PHE A 107 -2.85 7.94 -8.28
CA PHE A 107 -4.26 8.02 -7.89
C PHE A 107 -4.75 9.47 -7.77
N LYS A 108 -4.21 10.39 -8.58
CA LYS A 108 -4.55 11.84 -8.53
C LYS A 108 -6.05 12.14 -8.72
N ASN A 109 -6.80 11.22 -9.36
CA ASN A 109 -8.23 11.35 -9.63
C ASN A 109 -9.09 10.59 -8.60
N PHE A 110 -8.49 10.08 -7.53
CA PHE A 110 -9.19 9.39 -6.44
C PHE A 110 -9.29 10.32 -5.24
N GLU A 111 -10.46 10.37 -4.63
CA GLU A 111 -10.66 11.16 -3.41
C GLU A 111 -9.80 10.60 -2.25
N LYS A 112 -9.75 9.29 -2.14
CA LYS A 112 -9.05 8.59 -1.07
C LYS A 112 -8.53 7.23 -1.55
N ILE A 113 -7.39 6.81 -1.00
CA ILE A 113 -6.80 5.49 -1.21
C ILE A 113 -6.26 4.96 0.12
N LEU A 114 -6.55 3.70 0.43
CA LEU A 114 -6.03 3.01 1.60
C LEU A 114 -4.81 2.17 1.19
N TYR A 115 -3.62 2.56 1.62
CA TYR A 115 -2.42 1.74 1.43
C TYR A 115 -2.28 0.70 2.54
N LEU A 116 -2.02 -0.54 2.15
CA LEU A 116 -1.78 -1.67 3.05
C LEU A 116 -0.49 -2.40 2.64
N ASP A 117 0.28 -2.83 3.63
CA ASP A 117 1.40 -3.73 3.38
C ASP A 117 0.87 -5.15 3.06
N PRO A 118 1.54 -5.93 2.17
CA PRO A 118 1.01 -7.20 1.68
C PRO A 118 1.03 -8.35 2.69
N ASP A 119 1.72 -8.20 3.81
CA ASP A 119 1.93 -9.21 4.86
C ASP A 119 0.99 -9.03 6.07
N ILE A 120 -0.21 -8.52 5.84
CA ILE A 120 -1.25 -8.30 6.85
C ILE A 120 -2.39 -9.30 6.74
N LEU A 121 -3.19 -9.39 7.79
CA LEU A 121 -4.45 -10.12 7.83
C LEU A 121 -5.60 -9.17 8.21
N VAL A 122 -6.61 -9.07 7.35
CA VAL A 122 -7.81 -8.26 7.58
C VAL A 122 -8.86 -9.11 8.27
N LEU A 123 -9.25 -8.73 9.49
CA LEU A 123 -10.14 -9.53 10.35
C LEU A 123 -11.60 -9.06 10.35
N ASN A 124 -11.87 -7.88 9.79
CA ASN A 124 -13.21 -7.29 9.68
C ASN A 124 -13.34 -6.59 8.33
N ASP A 125 -14.56 -6.13 7.99
CA ASP A 125 -14.76 -5.36 6.77
C ASP A 125 -13.89 -4.10 6.77
N ILE A 126 -12.96 -4.05 5.80
CA ILE A 126 -11.99 -2.96 5.64
C ILE A 126 -12.66 -1.61 5.31
N ALA A 127 -13.91 -1.64 4.83
CA ALA A 127 -14.71 -0.44 4.62
C ALA A 127 -14.91 0.36 5.90
N GLN A 128 -14.92 -0.29 7.07
CA GLN A 128 -15.02 0.39 8.36
C GLN A 128 -13.82 1.29 8.63
N LEU A 129 -12.62 0.86 8.24
CA LEU A 129 -11.41 1.68 8.33
C LEU A 129 -11.40 2.77 7.25
N TYR A 130 -11.72 2.40 6.01
CA TYR A 130 -11.74 3.29 4.86
C TYR A 130 -12.69 4.47 5.06
N ASN A 131 -13.88 4.21 5.65
CA ASN A 131 -14.94 5.21 5.84
C ASN A 131 -14.78 6.05 7.12
N LYS A 132 -13.70 5.83 7.91
CA LYS A 132 -13.42 6.77 9.00
C LYS A 132 -13.23 8.16 8.41
N SER A 133 -14.16 9.07 8.78
CA SER A 133 -14.11 10.45 8.34
C SER A 133 -12.87 11.14 8.86
N SER A 134 -12.35 12.06 8.09
CA SER A 134 -11.14 12.73 8.39
C SER A 134 -11.02 14.05 7.64
N ASP A 135 -10.53 15.04 8.35
CA ASP A 135 -10.16 16.36 7.86
C ASP A 135 -8.66 16.43 7.45
N LYS A 136 -7.93 15.33 7.59
CA LYS A 136 -6.48 15.28 7.34
C LYS A 136 -6.17 14.70 5.97
N MET A 137 -5.12 15.22 5.36
CA MET A 137 -4.62 14.74 4.07
C MET A 137 -4.03 13.33 4.16
N ILE A 138 -3.40 12.98 5.27
CA ILE A 138 -2.75 11.69 5.49
C ILE A 138 -3.10 11.15 6.87
N TYR A 139 -3.39 9.85 6.91
CA TYR A 139 -3.56 9.06 8.13
C TYR A 139 -2.57 7.92 8.14
N ALA A 140 -1.99 7.67 9.30
CA ALA A 140 -1.07 6.56 9.50
C ALA A 140 -1.29 5.91 10.86
N VAL A 141 -0.95 4.65 10.96
CA VAL A 141 -0.89 3.92 12.22
C VAL A 141 0.43 4.27 12.90
N LYS A 142 0.39 4.46 14.23
CA LYS A 142 1.62 4.67 15.00
C LYS A 142 2.51 3.44 14.92
N ASP A 143 3.77 3.64 14.56
CA ASP A 143 4.78 2.58 14.59
C ASP A 143 5.18 2.29 16.04
N ILE A 144 4.67 1.17 16.56
CA ILE A 144 4.91 0.73 17.95
C ILE A 144 6.39 0.44 18.18
N TYR A 145 7.12 -0.04 17.17
CA TYR A 145 8.55 -0.32 17.29
C TYR A 145 9.33 0.98 17.49
N ILE A 146 9.08 2.00 16.68
CA ILE A 146 9.70 3.34 16.83
C ILE A 146 9.32 3.96 18.17
N ILE A 147 8.04 3.90 18.55
CA ILE A 147 7.60 4.39 19.86
C ILE A 147 8.36 3.69 20.99
N LYS A 148 8.45 2.35 20.95
CA LYS A 148 9.19 1.58 21.95
C LYS A 148 10.68 1.94 21.97
N ALA A 149 11.30 2.13 20.80
CA ALA A 149 12.69 2.50 20.66
C ALA A 149 12.99 3.90 21.25
N LEU A 150 12.03 4.84 21.18
CA LEU A 150 12.14 6.17 21.79
C LEU A 150 12.21 6.12 23.33
N PHE A 151 11.66 5.06 23.96
CA PHE A 151 11.71 4.86 25.41
C PHE A 151 12.80 3.89 25.87
N THR A 152 13.73 3.49 24.98
CA THR A 152 14.83 2.58 25.28
C THR A 152 16.19 3.26 25.10
N LYS A 153 17.29 2.54 25.39
CA LYS A 153 18.65 3.04 25.23
C LYS A 153 19.03 3.50 23.82
N ASN A 154 18.24 3.16 22.79
CA ASN A 154 18.47 3.59 21.41
C ASN A 154 17.78 4.92 21.06
N SER A 155 17.12 5.56 22.02
CA SER A 155 16.39 6.83 21.81
C SER A 155 17.29 7.95 21.29
N GLU A 156 18.54 8.06 21.78
CA GLU A 156 19.47 9.13 21.37
C GLU A 156 19.75 9.13 19.86
N ALA A 157 19.93 7.96 19.25
CA ALA A 157 20.17 7.84 17.81
C ALA A 157 18.95 8.26 17.00
N ILE A 158 17.74 7.85 17.42
CA ILE A 158 16.49 8.19 16.76
C ILE A 158 16.17 9.68 16.96
N LEU A 159 16.25 10.19 18.17
CA LEU A 159 16.04 11.60 18.47
C LEU A 159 17.06 12.49 17.76
N GLY A 160 18.34 12.08 17.71
CA GLY A 160 19.37 12.76 16.93
C GLY A 160 19.05 12.81 15.44
N TYR A 161 18.51 11.75 14.87
CA TYR A 161 18.06 11.73 13.49
C TYR A 161 16.84 12.65 13.25
N LEU A 162 15.83 12.57 14.11
CA LEU A 162 14.63 13.41 14.02
C LEU A 162 14.98 14.90 14.13
N ASN A 163 15.78 15.27 15.12
CA ASN A 163 16.13 16.68 15.38
C ASN A 163 17.13 17.23 14.35
N ASN A 164 18.19 16.47 14.03
CA ASN A 164 19.29 16.98 13.22
C ASN A 164 19.06 16.83 11.70
N LYS A 165 18.37 15.77 11.28
CA LYS A 165 18.10 15.50 9.85
C LYS A 165 16.74 15.96 9.40
N LEU A 166 15.69 15.69 10.17
CA LEU A 166 14.32 16.02 9.78
C LEU A 166 13.85 17.36 10.36
N LYS A 167 14.59 17.95 11.32
CA LYS A 167 14.23 19.22 11.99
C LYS A 167 12.80 19.20 12.56
N LEU A 168 12.39 18.03 13.06
CA LEU A 168 11.12 17.84 13.75
C LEU A 168 11.35 18.11 15.24
N GLU A 169 10.53 18.98 15.84
CA GLU A 169 10.50 19.28 17.28
C GLU A 169 9.64 18.25 18.04
#